data_c98cb12e73b765c8da706e748246c48d
#
_entry.id   c98cb12e73b765c8da706e748246c48d
#
_cell.length_a   1.000
_cell.length_b   1.000
_cell.length_c   1.000
_cell.angle_alpha   90.00
_cell.angle_beta   90.00
_cell.angle_gamma   90.00
#
_symmetry.space_group_name_H-M   'P 1'
#
loop_
_entity.id
_entity.type
_entity.pdbx_description
1 polymer ?
#
loop_
_entity_poly.entity_id
_entity_poly.type
_entity_poly.pdbx_seq_one_letter_code
_entity_poly.pdbx_strand_id
1 'polypeptide(L)'
;MSIFKNLYNYRELLKTNVKKDIRGRYKGSFLGILWSFLNPLLQVVVYWIVFPYLFGRGVTGENYLIYLITGIIPWTFFMTSVNMGTSSIKANGGIIKKVYFPREIIPLSQVLSGIVNFLISCLIIIIFCIGTGTGLSYHVIAVFPILIVQSLLTLGIVFILSAIDVYVQDI
;
A
#
# COMPACT_ATOMS: atom_id res chain seq x y z
N MET A 1 -10.59 4.18 -27.54
CA MET A 1 -9.10 4.20 -27.33
C MET A 1 -8.78 3.18 -26.25
N SER A 2 -7.82 2.29 -26.45
CA SER A 2 -7.54 1.28 -25.42
C SER A 2 -6.83 1.92 -24.22
N ILE A 3 -7.26 1.58 -23.01
CA ILE A 3 -6.68 2.05 -21.74
C ILE A 3 -5.16 1.86 -21.74
N PHE A 4 -4.67 0.74 -22.25
CA PHE A 4 -3.23 0.45 -22.37
C PHE A 4 -2.46 1.47 -23.21
N LYS A 5 -3.03 1.95 -24.32
CA LYS A 5 -2.39 2.97 -25.18
C LYS A 5 -2.28 4.32 -24.46
N ASN A 6 -3.32 4.67 -23.71
CA ASN A 6 -3.31 5.87 -22.88
C ASN A 6 -2.26 5.78 -21.77
N LEU A 7 -2.17 4.65 -21.07
CA LEU A 7 -1.16 4.43 -20.03
C LEU A 7 0.27 4.54 -20.56
N TYR A 8 0.53 4.02 -21.74
CA TYR A 8 1.84 4.12 -22.37
C TYR A 8 2.19 5.56 -22.77
N ASN A 9 1.24 6.29 -23.36
CA ASN A 9 1.43 7.68 -23.76
C ASN A 9 1.64 8.63 -22.57
N TYR A 10 0.97 8.38 -21.43
CA TYR A 10 1.05 9.20 -20.22
C TYR A 10 1.95 8.62 -19.12
N ARG A 11 2.84 7.67 -19.47
CA ARG A 11 3.75 7.01 -18.51
C ARG A 11 4.61 7.99 -17.71
N GLU A 12 5.04 9.10 -18.30
CA GLU A 12 5.86 10.09 -17.59
C GLU A 12 5.02 10.87 -16.56
N LEU A 13 3.75 11.17 -16.87
CA LEU A 13 2.82 11.75 -15.93
C LEU A 13 2.56 10.77 -14.75
N LEU A 14 2.38 9.48 -15.05
CA LEU A 14 2.19 8.44 -14.05
C LEU A 14 3.40 8.35 -13.10
N LYS A 15 4.62 8.28 -13.64
CA LYS A 15 5.86 8.28 -12.84
C LYS A 15 6.00 9.53 -11.97
N THR A 16 5.67 10.70 -12.53
CA THR A 16 5.74 11.97 -11.82
C THR A 16 4.75 12.02 -10.67
N ASN A 17 3.52 11.53 -10.87
CA ASN A 17 2.52 11.43 -9.81
C ASN A 17 2.96 10.46 -8.71
N VAL A 18 3.42 9.26 -9.05
CA VAL A 18 3.96 8.29 -8.09
C VAL A 18 5.09 8.91 -7.27
N LYS A 19 6.04 9.58 -7.93
CA LYS A 19 7.16 10.25 -7.25
C LYS A 19 6.69 11.40 -6.35
N LYS A 20 5.70 12.17 -6.80
CA LYS A 20 5.07 13.24 -6.01
C LYS A 20 4.39 12.67 -4.78
N ASP A 21 3.62 11.59 -4.92
CA ASP A 21 2.88 10.96 -3.82
C ASP A 21 3.84 10.38 -2.78
N ILE A 22 4.87 9.65 -3.21
CA ILE A 22 5.88 9.09 -2.30
C ILE A 22 6.61 10.24 -1.57
N ARG A 23 7.04 11.28 -2.29
CA ARG A 23 7.70 12.43 -1.65
C ARG A 23 6.75 13.22 -0.75
N GLY A 24 5.48 13.35 -1.15
CA GLY A 24 4.48 14.09 -0.39
C GLY A 24 4.18 13.47 0.96
N ARG A 25 4.17 12.14 1.06
CA ARG A 25 3.95 11.40 2.32
C ARG A 25 5.01 11.72 3.38
N TYR A 26 6.23 12.06 2.95
CA TYR A 26 7.38 12.21 3.84
C TYR A 26 7.92 13.64 3.89
N LYS A 27 7.33 14.57 3.13
CA LYS A 27 7.76 15.97 3.07
C LYS A 27 7.52 16.66 4.41
N GLY A 28 8.59 17.23 4.97
CA GLY A 28 8.53 17.94 6.26
C GLY A 28 8.60 17.06 7.50
N SER A 29 8.76 15.74 7.34
CA SER A 29 8.95 14.83 8.47
C SER A 29 10.44 14.61 8.75
N PHE A 30 10.82 14.67 10.04
CA PHE A 30 12.18 14.40 10.50
C PHE A 30 12.66 12.98 10.12
N LEU A 31 11.76 12.00 10.21
CA LEU A 31 12.05 10.59 9.90
C LEU A 31 11.86 10.23 8.42
N GLY A 32 11.20 11.10 7.63
CA GLY A 32 11.02 10.89 6.20
C GLY A 32 10.47 9.49 5.85
N ILE A 33 11.15 8.81 4.95
CA ILE A 33 10.79 7.45 4.47
C ILE A 33 10.79 6.38 5.57
N LEU A 34 11.48 6.61 6.70
CA LEU A 34 11.48 5.68 7.82
C LEU A 34 10.08 5.48 8.41
N TRP A 35 9.16 6.42 8.24
CA TRP A 35 7.77 6.24 8.66
C TRP A 35 7.04 5.11 7.92
N SER A 36 7.40 4.83 6.66
CA SER A 36 6.87 3.66 5.93
C SER A 36 7.24 2.34 6.60
N PHE A 37 8.38 2.35 7.27
CA PHE A 37 8.92 1.20 7.99
C PHE A 37 8.38 1.17 9.43
N LEU A 38 8.40 2.32 10.10
CA LEU A 38 8.07 2.44 11.52
C LEU A 38 6.59 2.18 11.80
N ASN A 39 5.69 2.69 10.94
CA ASN A 39 4.24 2.52 11.15
C ASN A 39 3.81 1.05 11.17
N PRO A 40 4.12 0.20 10.17
CA PRO A 40 3.82 -1.22 10.23
C PRO A 40 4.49 -1.92 11.41
N LEU A 41 5.72 -1.53 11.75
CA LEU A 41 6.46 -2.12 12.86
C LEU A 41 5.79 -1.81 14.21
N LEU A 42 5.42 -0.55 14.45
CA LEU A 42 4.68 -0.16 15.66
C LEU A 42 3.33 -0.90 15.76
N GLN A 43 2.63 -1.05 14.65
CA GLN A 43 1.38 -1.80 14.60
C GLN A 43 1.58 -3.27 14.97
N VAL A 44 2.64 -3.91 14.46
CA VAL A 44 3.04 -5.27 14.84
C VAL A 44 3.34 -5.37 16.33
N VAL A 45 4.11 -4.42 16.89
CA VAL A 45 4.45 -4.40 18.32
C VAL A 45 3.19 -4.31 19.18
N VAL A 46 2.27 -3.41 18.83
CA VAL A 46 0.99 -3.29 19.54
C VAL A 46 0.20 -4.59 19.51
N TYR A 47 0.06 -5.21 18.34
CA TYR A 47 -0.67 -6.47 18.22
C TYR A 47 0.03 -7.63 18.92
N TRP A 48 1.36 -7.68 18.89
CA TRP A 48 2.15 -8.68 19.58
C TRP A 48 1.98 -8.63 21.10
N ILE A 49 1.75 -7.44 21.66
CA ILE A 49 1.47 -7.26 23.10
C ILE A 49 0.00 -7.53 23.41
N VAL A 50 -0.93 -6.97 22.63
CA VAL A 50 -2.36 -6.93 22.95
C VAL A 50 -3.02 -8.29 22.73
N PHE A 51 -2.74 -8.98 21.63
CA PHE A 51 -3.42 -10.24 21.32
C PHE A 51 -3.15 -11.36 22.32
N PRO A 52 -1.93 -11.62 22.80
CA PRO A 52 -1.68 -12.61 23.85
C PRO A 52 -2.38 -12.27 25.16
N TYR A 53 -2.50 -10.97 25.48
CA TYR A 53 -3.19 -10.50 26.66
C TYR A 53 -4.71 -10.75 26.58
N LEU A 54 -5.33 -10.48 25.43
CA LEU A 54 -6.77 -10.62 25.22
C LEU A 54 -7.21 -12.08 24.99
N PHE A 55 -6.44 -12.86 24.23
CA PHE A 55 -6.81 -14.20 23.77
C PHE A 55 -6.07 -15.33 24.51
N GLY A 56 -5.18 -14.98 25.44
CA GLY A 56 -4.42 -15.93 26.24
C GLY A 56 -3.24 -16.58 25.50
N ARG A 57 -2.53 -17.47 26.22
CA ARG A 57 -1.27 -18.09 25.77
C ARG A 57 -1.40 -18.99 24.52
N GLY A 58 -2.60 -19.38 24.12
CA GLY A 58 -2.84 -20.21 22.92
C GLY A 58 -2.46 -19.54 21.59
N VAL A 59 -2.25 -18.22 21.60
CA VAL A 59 -1.88 -17.43 20.41
C VAL A 59 -0.37 -17.19 20.32
N THR A 60 0.41 -17.60 21.31
CA THR A 60 1.86 -17.40 21.39
C THR A 60 2.64 -18.62 20.89
N GLY A 61 2.66 -18.87 19.59
CA GLY A 61 3.58 -19.82 18.96
C GLY A 61 4.95 -19.21 18.67
N GLU A 62 6.00 -20.04 18.51
CA GLU A 62 7.37 -19.59 18.22
C GLU A 62 7.45 -18.63 17.02
N ASN A 63 6.53 -18.73 16.05
CA ASN A 63 6.50 -17.92 14.82
C ASN A 63 5.35 -16.89 14.79
N TYR A 64 4.70 -16.63 15.94
CA TYR A 64 3.53 -15.74 15.99
C TYR A 64 3.82 -14.33 15.47
N LEU A 65 5.00 -13.79 15.78
CA LEU A 65 5.41 -12.46 15.32
C LEU A 65 5.54 -12.39 13.80
N ILE A 66 6.10 -13.42 13.16
CA ILE A 66 6.19 -13.51 11.69
C ILE A 66 4.81 -13.61 11.08
N TYR A 67 3.92 -14.42 11.68
CA TYR A 67 2.53 -14.54 11.24
C TYR A 67 1.81 -13.18 11.27
N LEU A 68 1.97 -12.39 12.33
CA LEU A 68 1.41 -11.04 12.42
C LEU A 68 1.96 -10.12 11.34
N ILE A 69 3.28 -10.09 11.14
CA ILE A 69 3.93 -9.23 10.15
C ILE A 69 3.44 -9.55 8.75
N THR A 70 3.37 -10.84 8.39
CA THR A 70 2.93 -11.29 7.07
C THR A 70 1.46 -10.99 6.78
N GLY A 71 0.62 -10.86 7.80
CA GLY A 71 -0.78 -10.44 7.67
C GLY A 71 -0.95 -8.92 7.61
N ILE A 72 -0.27 -8.20 8.49
CA ILE A 72 -0.44 -6.75 8.66
C ILE A 72 0.08 -5.97 7.44
N ILE A 73 1.21 -6.37 6.87
CA ILE A 73 1.84 -5.62 5.77
C ILE A 73 0.95 -5.60 4.51
N PRO A 74 0.44 -6.74 4.00
CA PRO A 74 -0.50 -6.74 2.88
C PRO A 74 -1.81 -6.02 3.20
N TRP A 75 -2.33 -6.18 4.42
CA TRP A 75 -3.54 -5.49 4.85
C TRP A 75 -3.37 -3.97 4.84
N THR A 76 -2.24 -3.47 5.36
CA THR A 76 -1.93 -2.04 5.38
C THR A 76 -1.80 -1.47 3.96
N PHE A 77 -1.18 -2.24 3.04
CA PHE A 77 -1.12 -1.87 1.63
C PHE A 77 -2.53 -1.71 1.04
N PHE A 78 -3.40 -2.70 1.25
CA PHE A 78 -4.77 -2.68 0.75
C PHE A 78 -5.54 -1.47 1.28
N MET A 79 -5.62 -1.32 2.60
CA MET A 79 -6.36 -0.23 3.26
C MET A 79 -5.86 1.15 2.85
N THR A 80 -4.54 1.34 2.85
CA THR A 80 -3.94 2.64 2.47
C THR A 80 -4.21 2.97 1.01
N SER A 81 -4.07 1.99 0.12
CA SER A 81 -4.29 2.20 -1.32
C SER A 81 -5.75 2.46 -1.64
N VAL A 82 -6.68 1.76 -0.98
CA VAL A 82 -8.12 2.00 -1.15
C VAL A 82 -8.49 3.40 -0.64
N ASN A 83 -8.11 3.76 0.59
CA ASN A 83 -8.45 5.07 1.16
C ASN A 83 -7.90 6.24 0.32
N MET A 84 -6.62 6.19 -0.05
CA MET A 84 -6.00 7.25 -0.85
C MET A 84 -6.48 7.25 -2.29
N GLY A 85 -6.74 6.07 -2.86
CA GLY A 85 -7.23 5.93 -4.21
C GLY A 85 -8.66 6.43 -4.37
N THR A 86 -9.53 6.17 -3.41
CA THR A 86 -10.93 6.64 -3.39
C THR A 86 -11.00 8.16 -3.48
N SER A 87 -10.31 8.89 -2.61
CA SER A 87 -10.33 10.35 -2.57
C SER A 87 -9.44 11.02 -3.64
N SER A 88 -8.69 10.24 -4.41
CA SER A 88 -7.64 10.75 -5.30
C SER A 88 -8.13 11.70 -6.39
N ILE A 89 -9.26 11.40 -7.03
CA ILE A 89 -9.83 12.24 -8.10
C ILE A 89 -10.29 13.58 -7.53
N LYS A 90 -10.99 13.55 -6.40
CA LYS A 90 -11.50 14.75 -5.71
C LYS A 90 -10.36 15.65 -5.24
N ALA A 91 -9.34 15.07 -4.62
CA ALA A 91 -8.15 15.79 -4.14
C ALA A 91 -7.36 16.48 -5.28
N ASN A 92 -7.35 15.91 -6.49
CA ASN A 92 -6.68 16.47 -7.66
C ASN A 92 -7.63 17.22 -8.62
N GLY A 93 -8.86 17.53 -8.21
CA GLY A 93 -9.86 18.20 -9.03
C GLY A 93 -9.40 19.54 -9.64
N GLY A 94 -8.55 20.29 -8.92
CA GLY A 94 -7.98 21.53 -9.40
C GLY A 94 -7.06 21.37 -10.63
N ILE A 95 -6.34 20.24 -10.71
CA ILE A 95 -5.45 19.93 -11.84
C ILE A 95 -6.27 19.36 -12.99
N ILE A 96 -7.23 18.49 -12.70
CA ILE A 96 -8.11 17.83 -13.68
C ILE A 96 -8.89 18.86 -14.50
N LYS A 97 -9.29 19.98 -13.88
CA LYS A 97 -10.02 21.07 -14.55
C LYS A 97 -9.15 21.93 -15.49
N LYS A 98 -7.83 21.94 -15.28
CA LYS A 98 -6.89 22.79 -16.01
C LYS A 98 -6.16 22.08 -17.14
N VAL A 99 -5.98 20.77 -17.04
CA VAL A 99 -5.20 19.98 -18.00
C VAL A 99 -5.98 18.76 -18.42
N TYR A 100 -6.09 18.53 -19.73
CA TYR A 100 -6.75 17.36 -20.28
C TYR A 100 -5.83 16.14 -20.25
N PHE A 101 -6.17 15.15 -19.39
CA PHE A 101 -5.51 13.84 -19.36
C PHE A 101 -6.51 12.76 -18.89
N PRO A 102 -6.25 11.48 -19.17
CA PRO A 102 -7.12 10.38 -18.70
C PRO A 102 -7.19 10.35 -17.16
N ARG A 103 -8.40 10.46 -16.62
CA ARG A 103 -8.62 10.55 -15.16
C ARG A 103 -8.21 9.29 -14.40
N GLU A 104 -8.16 8.15 -15.10
CA GLU A 104 -7.75 6.85 -14.55
C GLU A 104 -6.29 6.83 -14.07
N ILE A 105 -5.46 7.75 -14.55
CA ILE A 105 -4.05 7.85 -14.18
C ILE A 105 -3.88 8.20 -12.70
N ILE A 106 -4.81 8.98 -12.13
CA ILE A 106 -4.70 9.45 -10.76
C ILE A 106 -4.91 8.30 -9.76
N PRO A 107 -6.05 7.54 -9.79
CA PRO A 107 -6.23 6.40 -8.89
C PRO A 107 -5.16 5.32 -9.11
N LEU A 108 -4.76 5.08 -10.35
CA LEU A 108 -3.69 4.14 -10.68
C LEU A 108 -2.35 4.54 -10.04
N SER A 109 -2.00 5.84 -10.07
CA SER A 109 -0.77 6.31 -9.43
C SER A 109 -0.77 6.09 -7.91
N GLN A 110 -1.92 6.16 -7.25
CA GLN A 110 -2.04 5.88 -5.82
C GLN A 110 -1.75 4.41 -5.50
N VAL A 111 -2.32 3.49 -6.28
CA VAL A 111 -2.05 2.05 -6.08
C VAL A 111 -0.59 1.72 -6.38
N LEU A 112 0.00 2.28 -7.43
CA LEU A 112 1.43 2.08 -7.73
C LEU A 112 2.33 2.64 -6.61
N SER A 113 2.00 3.80 -6.06
CA SER A 113 2.69 4.35 -4.88
C SER A 113 2.55 3.44 -3.67
N GLY A 114 1.38 2.81 -3.50
CA GLY A 114 1.12 1.80 -2.47
C GLY A 114 2.00 0.56 -2.65
N ILE A 115 2.15 0.06 -3.88
CA ILE A 115 3.03 -1.08 -4.21
C ILE A 115 4.49 -0.77 -3.82
N VAL A 116 4.99 0.42 -4.17
CA VAL A 116 6.35 0.82 -3.78
C VAL A 116 6.50 0.83 -2.26
N ASN A 117 5.52 1.38 -1.54
CA ASN A 117 5.53 1.39 -0.09
C ASN A 117 5.46 -0.03 0.52
N PHE A 118 4.66 -0.93 -0.08
CA PHE A 118 4.59 -2.33 0.28
C PHE A 118 5.96 -3.02 0.12
N LEU A 119 6.65 -2.81 -1.00
CA LEU A 119 7.97 -3.38 -1.24
C LEU A 119 9.00 -2.90 -0.20
N ILE A 120 8.94 -1.62 0.19
CA ILE A 120 9.77 -1.09 1.29
C ILE A 120 9.42 -1.82 2.60
N SER A 121 8.14 -2.03 2.88
CA SER A 121 7.69 -2.72 4.09
C SER A 121 8.06 -4.22 4.10
N CYS A 122 8.19 -4.86 2.93
CA CYS A 122 8.67 -6.24 2.84
C CYS A 122 10.10 -6.42 3.37
N LEU A 123 10.91 -5.36 3.40
CA LEU A 123 12.23 -5.39 4.05
C LEU A 123 12.12 -5.74 5.55
N ILE A 124 11.02 -5.34 6.20
CA ILE A 124 10.74 -5.69 7.60
C ILE A 124 10.64 -7.21 7.73
N ILE A 125 9.88 -7.86 6.85
CA ILE A 125 9.69 -9.31 6.85
C ILE A 125 11.05 -9.99 6.76
N ILE A 126 11.89 -9.55 5.83
CA ILE A 126 13.23 -10.11 5.60
C ILE A 126 14.09 -9.97 6.87
N ILE A 127 14.11 -8.78 7.49
CA ILE A 127 14.90 -8.52 8.68
C ILE A 127 14.45 -9.42 9.83
N PHE A 128 13.14 -9.57 10.03
CA PHE A 128 12.61 -10.42 11.10
C PHE A 128 12.84 -11.91 10.83
N CYS A 129 12.71 -12.38 9.59
CA CYS A 129 13.02 -13.77 9.25
C CYS A 129 14.49 -14.13 9.51
N ILE A 130 15.41 -13.22 9.22
CA ILE A 130 16.83 -13.42 9.52
C ILE A 130 17.08 -13.38 11.03
N GLY A 131 16.48 -12.42 11.73
CA GLY A 131 16.68 -12.21 13.18
C GLY A 131 16.11 -13.35 14.04
N THR A 132 15.02 -13.97 13.64
CA THR A 132 14.41 -15.12 14.35
C THR A 132 15.02 -16.47 13.99
N GLY A 133 15.98 -16.50 13.05
CA GLY A 133 16.63 -17.75 12.64
C GLY A 133 15.73 -18.71 11.83
N THR A 134 14.52 -18.32 11.48
CA THR A 134 13.60 -19.14 10.65
C THR A 134 14.08 -19.28 9.21
N GLY A 135 15.04 -18.45 8.80
CA GLY A 135 15.61 -18.45 7.46
C GLY A 135 14.63 -17.94 6.38
N LEU A 136 15.19 -17.60 5.22
CA LEU A 136 14.39 -17.26 4.03
C LEU A 136 14.12 -18.57 3.28
N SER A 137 12.89 -19.08 3.39
CA SER A 137 12.44 -20.22 2.58
C SER A 137 12.12 -19.75 1.16
N TYR A 138 12.21 -20.67 0.19
CA TYR A 138 11.79 -20.43 -1.21
C TYR A 138 10.32 -19.96 -1.32
N HIS A 139 9.50 -20.16 -0.29
CA HIS A 139 8.12 -19.66 -0.22
C HIS A 139 8.02 -18.11 -0.28
N VAL A 140 9.11 -17.37 -0.04
CA VAL A 140 9.15 -15.90 -0.24
C VAL A 140 8.80 -15.52 -1.68
N ILE A 141 9.07 -16.41 -2.65
CA ILE A 141 8.70 -16.20 -4.06
C ILE A 141 7.18 -16.07 -4.22
N ALA A 142 6.39 -16.72 -3.36
CA ALA A 142 4.93 -16.63 -3.38
C ALA A 142 4.39 -15.21 -3.09
N VAL A 143 5.19 -14.34 -2.50
CA VAL A 143 4.81 -12.93 -2.26
C VAL A 143 4.54 -12.20 -3.59
N PHE A 144 5.28 -12.51 -4.67
CA PHE A 144 5.08 -11.86 -5.96
C PHE A 144 3.70 -12.13 -6.59
N PRO A 145 3.25 -13.40 -6.76
CA PRO A 145 1.92 -13.66 -7.30
C PRO A 145 0.82 -13.14 -6.38
N ILE A 146 0.99 -13.21 -5.05
CA ILE A 146 0.03 -12.64 -4.08
C ILE A 146 -0.08 -11.13 -4.29
N LEU A 147 1.05 -10.42 -4.42
CA LEU A 147 1.07 -8.98 -4.66
C LEU A 147 0.36 -8.62 -5.97
N ILE A 148 0.55 -9.40 -7.04
CA ILE A 148 -0.11 -9.14 -8.32
C ILE A 148 -1.63 -9.26 -8.16
N VAL A 149 -2.12 -10.37 -7.61
CA VAL A 149 -3.56 -10.60 -7.40
C VAL A 149 -4.16 -9.51 -6.51
N GLN A 150 -3.50 -9.20 -5.39
CA GLN A 150 -3.94 -8.16 -4.47
C GLN A 150 -3.95 -6.78 -5.12
N SER A 151 -2.94 -6.44 -5.92
CA SER A 151 -2.88 -5.17 -6.64
C SER A 151 -4.00 -5.02 -7.66
N LEU A 152 -4.32 -6.09 -8.41
CA LEU A 152 -5.43 -6.10 -9.36
C LEU A 152 -6.78 -5.92 -8.65
N LEU A 153 -7.00 -6.61 -7.54
CA LEU A 153 -8.20 -6.48 -6.72
C LEU A 153 -8.32 -5.06 -6.18
N THR A 154 -7.23 -4.53 -5.61
CA THR A 154 -7.19 -3.15 -5.08
C THR A 154 -7.47 -2.12 -6.18
N LEU A 155 -6.90 -2.28 -7.37
CA LEU A 155 -7.16 -1.41 -8.52
C LEU A 155 -8.64 -1.41 -8.92
N GLY A 156 -9.25 -2.60 -9.00
CA GLY A 156 -10.68 -2.72 -9.33
C GLY A 156 -11.56 -1.96 -8.33
N ILE A 157 -11.31 -2.15 -7.03
CA ILE A 157 -12.06 -1.47 -5.96
C ILE A 157 -11.82 0.04 -6.02
N VAL A 158 -10.56 0.48 -6.15
CA VAL A 158 -10.20 1.90 -6.21
C VAL A 158 -10.85 2.60 -7.40
N PHE A 159 -10.91 1.99 -8.57
CA PHE A 159 -11.58 2.59 -9.73
C PHE A 159 -13.08 2.78 -9.50
N ILE A 160 -13.74 1.81 -8.89
CA ILE A 160 -15.17 1.91 -8.57
C ILE A 160 -15.39 3.00 -7.52
N LEU A 161 -14.67 2.93 -6.40
CA LEU A 161 -14.85 3.86 -5.28
C LEU A 161 -14.45 5.30 -5.65
N SER A 162 -13.37 5.50 -6.41
CA SER A 162 -12.96 6.83 -6.84
C SER A 162 -13.95 7.49 -7.80
N ALA A 163 -14.69 6.70 -8.58
CA ALA A 163 -15.77 7.22 -9.41
C ALA A 163 -16.99 7.61 -8.56
N ILE A 164 -17.34 6.79 -7.56
CA ILE A 164 -18.48 7.03 -6.67
C ILE A 164 -18.20 8.26 -5.77
N ASP A 165 -17.00 8.38 -5.21
CA ASP A 165 -16.60 9.51 -4.32
C ASP A 165 -16.76 10.90 -4.97
N VAL A 166 -16.72 10.97 -6.30
CA VAL A 166 -16.97 12.22 -7.03
C VAL A 166 -18.43 12.68 -6.89
N TYR A 167 -19.37 11.73 -6.77
CA TYR A 167 -20.81 12.00 -6.71
C TYR A 167 -21.35 11.96 -5.29
N VAL A 168 -20.81 11.12 -4.44
CA VAL A 168 -21.24 10.91 -3.05
C VAL A 168 -20.18 11.46 -2.11
N GLN A 169 -20.60 12.30 -1.16
CA GLN A 169 -19.65 12.97 -0.24
C GLN A 169 -19.32 12.15 1.02
N ASP A 170 -20.04 11.07 1.25
CA ASP A 170 -20.04 10.29 2.50
C ASP A 170 -19.33 8.93 2.40
N ILE A 171 -18.33 8.81 1.52
CA ILE A 171 -17.54 7.57 1.35
C ILE A 171 -16.16 7.70 1.99
#